data_29f04208ab1c828fb24ea87c8bcb1a76
#
_entry.id   29f04208ab1c828fb24ea87c8bcb1a76
#
_cell.length_a   1.000
_cell.length_b   1.000
_cell.length_c   1.000
_cell.angle_alpha   90.00
_cell.angle_beta   90.00
_cell.angle_gamma   90.00
#
_symmetry.space_group_name_H-M   'P 1'
#
loop_
_entity.id
_entity.type
_entity.pdbx_description
1 polymer ?
#
loop_
_entity_poly.entity_id
_entity_poly.type
_entity_poly.pdbx_seq_one_letter_code
_entity_poly.pdbx_strand_id
1 'polypeptide(L)'
;MSRLKTACTLAVLLSGSVLSTAQAAGTLTIATVNNGDMIVMRQLSQEFEKAHPDIHLNWVTLEENVLRQRVTTDIAMKTGQFDVVTIGNYEVPIWAKQGWLTEIKPDAAYDINDVLPSVREALTSDGKLYALPFYAESVMTYYRKDLFQKAGLTMPDAPTYDQIRQFADKITDKSGQVYGICLRGKPGWGENMAYVSSLANTYGAQWFDMSWKPMLTSDAWKKALTWYVSALKEDGPPGVTSNGFNENLALFASGHCGIWIDSTVAGGLLFDPKQSQVADKVGFASAPKGPYGKGPTWLWSWSLAVPVSSHQGTDAQTFITWATSKEYVKLVADRKGWVAVPAGTRASTYAAPEYQKAAPFASFVLNAIKTADPSGQTAEPRPYTGAQFVGIPEFQAVGTQVGQTVAATLSGQMTVDQALTAAQSSVTRSLRQSGRAR
;
A
#
# COMPACT_ATOMS: atom_id res chain seq x y z
N MET A 1 -31.46 94.43 21.00
CA MET A 1 -32.15 93.18 20.56
C MET A 1 -31.11 92.26 19.93
N SER A 2 -30.55 91.40 20.76
CA SER A 2 -29.48 90.48 20.38
C SER A 2 -30.01 89.04 20.40
N ARG A 3 -29.92 88.33 19.29
CA ARG A 3 -30.29 86.89 19.18
C ARG A 3 -29.03 86.03 19.37
N LEU A 4 -29.01 85.32 20.47
CA LEU A 4 -28.03 84.24 20.70
C LEU A 4 -28.36 83.06 19.81
N LYS A 5 -27.41 82.60 19.06
CA LYS A 5 -27.51 81.32 18.32
C LYS A 5 -26.68 80.29 19.07
N THR A 6 -27.35 79.30 19.62
CA THR A 6 -26.73 78.11 20.25
C THR A 6 -26.42 77.10 19.14
N ALA A 7 -25.15 76.74 18.97
CA ALA A 7 -24.74 75.68 18.09
C ALA A 7 -24.62 74.35 18.87
N CYS A 8 -25.47 73.36 18.55
CA CYS A 8 -25.32 72.00 19.07
C CYS A 8 -24.34 71.24 18.17
N THR A 9 -23.22 70.87 18.74
CA THR A 9 -22.23 69.97 18.06
C THR A 9 -22.63 68.54 18.34
N LEU A 10 -23.05 67.79 17.27
CA LEU A 10 -23.38 66.38 17.35
C LEU A 10 -22.09 65.59 17.14
N ALA A 11 -21.58 64.95 18.19
CA ALA A 11 -20.44 64.00 18.09
C ALA A 11 -20.96 62.61 17.60
N VAL A 12 -20.67 62.25 16.37
CA VAL A 12 -20.94 60.90 15.84
C VAL A 12 -19.81 59.99 16.27
N LEU A 13 -20.06 59.12 17.21
CA LEU A 13 -19.19 57.99 17.57
C LEU A 13 -19.33 56.90 16.47
N LEU A 14 -18.36 56.81 15.56
CA LEU A 14 -18.20 55.66 14.66
C LEU A 14 -17.65 54.48 15.46
N SER A 15 -18.54 53.61 15.91
CA SER A 15 -18.20 52.29 16.40
C SER A 15 -17.80 51.42 15.19
N GLY A 16 -16.51 51.30 14.94
CA GLY A 16 -15.97 50.36 13.96
C GLY A 16 -16.22 48.93 14.40
N SER A 17 -17.29 48.30 13.91
CA SER A 17 -17.49 46.86 14.00
C SER A 17 -16.43 46.20 13.14
N VAL A 18 -15.43 45.60 13.78
CA VAL A 18 -14.51 44.63 13.10
C VAL A 18 -15.39 43.43 12.78
N LEU A 19 -15.88 43.36 11.55
CA LEU A 19 -16.46 42.16 10.98
C LEU A 19 -15.31 41.17 10.85
N SER A 20 -15.13 40.29 11.83
CA SER A 20 -14.41 39.04 11.64
C SER A 20 -15.14 38.29 10.55
N THR A 21 -14.57 38.25 9.36
CA THR A 21 -15.01 37.33 8.31
C THR A 21 -14.80 35.93 8.87
N ALA A 22 -15.86 35.31 9.36
CA ALA A 22 -15.85 33.88 9.62
C ALA A 22 -15.53 33.23 8.28
N GLN A 23 -14.31 32.71 8.15
CA GLN A 23 -13.93 31.91 7.00
C GLN A 23 -14.87 30.71 6.98
N ALA A 24 -15.58 30.51 5.89
CA ALA A 24 -16.46 29.35 5.78
C ALA A 24 -15.62 28.08 6.00
N ALA A 25 -16.06 27.24 6.93
CA ALA A 25 -15.37 25.99 7.23
C ALA A 25 -15.14 25.19 5.95
N GLY A 26 -13.89 24.88 5.66
CA GLY A 26 -13.49 24.07 4.50
C GLY A 26 -13.83 22.60 4.74
N THR A 27 -14.36 21.94 3.72
CA THR A 27 -14.55 20.48 3.78
C THR A 27 -13.53 19.80 2.89
N LEU A 28 -12.64 18.99 3.47
CA LEU A 28 -11.67 18.16 2.75
C LEU A 28 -12.31 16.82 2.41
N THR A 29 -12.38 16.50 1.13
CA THR A 29 -12.78 15.17 0.67
C THR A 29 -11.55 14.28 0.50
N ILE A 30 -11.48 13.22 1.32
CA ILE A 30 -10.33 12.32 1.42
C ILE A 30 -10.69 10.96 0.84
N ALA A 31 -10.04 10.58 -0.28
CA ALA A 31 -10.16 9.24 -0.84
C ALA A 31 -9.12 8.30 -0.22
N THR A 32 -9.56 7.22 0.40
CA THR A 32 -8.67 6.26 1.06
C THR A 32 -9.08 4.82 0.86
N VAL A 33 -8.10 3.91 1.02
CA VAL A 33 -8.30 2.47 0.94
C VAL A 33 -8.94 1.92 2.22
N ASN A 34 -9.75 0.87 2.06
CA ASN A 34 -10.39 0.17 3.16
C ASN A 34 -9.44 -0.88 3.78
N ASN A 35 -8.43 -0.43 4.53
CA ASN A 35 -7.54 -1.30 5.31
C ASN A 35 -7.48 -0.85 6.78
N GLY A 36 -6.86 -1.67 7.64
CA GLY A 36 -6.87 -1.47 9.08
C GLY A 36 -6.31 -0.11 9.52
N ASP A 37 -5.15 0.27 8.99
CA ASP A 37 -4.47 1.52 9.35
C ASP A 37 -5.27 2.76 8.94
N MET A 38 -5.88 2.74 7.74
CA MET A 38 -6.71 3.83 7.24
C MET A 38 -8.04 3.94 8.00
N ILE A 39 -8.59 2.81 8.46
CA ILE A 39 -9.77 2.81 9.34
C ILE A 39 -9.42 3.45 10.68
N VAL A 40 -8.26 3.14 11.25
CA VAL A 40 -7.77 3.79 12.48
C VAL A 40 -7.55 5.29 12.26
N MET A 41 -6.95 5.70 11.14
CA MET A 41 -6.78 7.13 10.81
C MET A 41 -8.11 7.86 10.78
N ARG A 42 -9.10 7.30 10.08
CA ARG A 42 -10.46 7.87 10.03
C ARG A 42 -11.08 8.00 11.43
N GLN A 43 -10.92 7.00 12.30
CA GLN A 43 -11.43 7.05 13.68
C GLN A 43 -10.76 8.14 14.52
N LEU A 44 -9.44 8.31 14.36
CA LEU A 44 -8.66 9.25 15.16
C LEU A 44 -8.61 10.67 14.58
N SER A 45 -9.04 10.86 13.34
CA SER A 45 -9.03 12.17 12.67
C SER A 45 -9.96 13.21 13.32
N GLN A 46 -10.87 12.80 14.19
CA GLN A 46 -11.63 13.72 15.05
C GLN A 46 -10.72 14.57 15.96
N GLU A 47 -9.54 14.08 16.32
CA GLU A 47 -8.57 14.87 17.10
C GLU A 47 -7.97 16.00 16.24
N PHE A 48 -7.80 15.77 14.93
CA PHE A 48 -7.43 16.83 13.99
C PHE A 48 -8.53 17.90 13.88
N GLU A 49 -9.80 17.51 13.69
CA GLU A 49 -10.91 18.45 13.58
C GLU A 49 -11.11 19.29 14.86
N LYS A 50 -10.84 18.72 16.06
CA LYS A 50 -10.83 19.48 17.30
C LYS A 50 -9.74 20.55 17.36
N ALA A 51 -8.54 20.24 16.81
CA ALA A 51 -7.43 21.18 16.75
C ALA A 51 -7.59 22.20 15.61
N HIS A 52 -8.37 21.88 14.59
CA HIS A 52 -8.62 22.70 13.41
C HIS A 52 -10.14 22.80 13.15
N PRO A 53 -10.88 23.58 13.96
CA PRO A 53 -12.35 23.61 13.91
C PRO A 53 -12.91 24.18 12.60
N ASP A 54 -12.09 24.86 11.80
CA ASP A 54 -12.46 25.38 10.49
C ASP A 54 -12.26 24.38 9.34
N ILE A 55 -11.77 23.15 9.64
CA ILE A 55 -11.53 22.10 8.64
C ILE A 55 -12.39 20.88 8.99
N HIS A 56 -13.31 20.51 8.11
CA HIS A 56 -14.10 19.28 8.23
C HIS A 56 -13.61 18.20 7.29
N LEU A 57 -13.68 16.94 7.72
CA LEU A 57 -13.18 15.81 6.97
C LEU A 57 -14.33 14.93 6.44
N ASN A 58 -14.43 14.84 5.11
CA ASN A 58 -15.36 13.96 4.41
C ASN A 58 -14.60 12.74 3.87
N TRP A 59 -14.82 11.57 4.47
CA TRP A 59 -14.10 10.35 4.13
C TRP A 59 -14.82 9.54 3.06
N VAL A 60 -14.13 9.25 1.95
CA VAL A 60 -14.53 8.31 0.90
C VAL A 60 -13.62 7.09 0.99
N THR A 61 -14.05 6.11 1.78
CA THR A 61 -13.32 4.85 2.00
C THR A 61 -13.77 3.81 0.98
N LEU A 62 -12.85 3.27 0.20
CA LEU A 62 -13.13 2.40 -0.92
C LEU A 62 -12.29 1.11 -0.86
N GLU A 63 -12.79 0.07 -1.50
CA GLU A 63 -12.01 -1.12 -1.82
C GLU A 63 -10.87 -0.74 -2.77
N GLU A 64 -9.74 -1.44 -2.68
CA GLU A 64 -8.48 -1.04 -3.31
C GLU A 64 -8.60 -0.80 -4.82
N ASN A 65 -9.16 -1.73 -5.58
CA ASN A 65 -9.31 -1.58 -7.03
C ASN A 65 -10.22 -0.40 -7.40
N VAL A 66 -11.29 -0.20 -6.61
CA VAL A 66 -12.24 0.90 -6.82
C VAL A 66 -11.59 2.25 -6.50
N LEU A 67 -10.82 2.32 -5.40
CA LEU A 67 -10.04 3.50 -5.04
C LEU A 67 -9.10 3.89 -6.17
N ARG A 68 -8.28 2.94 -6.60
CA ARG A 68 -7.26 3.16 -7.64
C ARG A 68 -7.89 3.69 -8.93
N GLN A 69 -8.99 3.08 -9.37
CA GLN A 69 -9.70 3.52 -10.57
C GLN A 69 -10.29 4.93 -10.41
N ARG A 70 -10.99 5.20 -9.30
CA ARG A 70 -11.64 6.49 -9.07
C ARG A 70 -10.63 7.62 -8.94
N VAL A 71 -9.57 7.43 -8.16
CA VAL A 71 -8.51 8.43 -7.96
C VAL A 71 -7.76 8.69 -9.28
N THR A 72 -7.41 7.64 -10.03
CA THR A 72 -6.74 7.82 -11.33
C THR A 72 -7.62 8.60 -12.30
N THR A 73 -8.93 8.33 -12.33
CA THR A 73 -9.88 9.03 -13.20
C THR A 73 -10.02 10.51 -12.79
N ASP A 74 -10.23 10.77 -11.50
CA ASP A 74 -10.37 12.14 -10.98
C ASP A 74 -9.15 13.00 -11.29
N ILE A 75 -7.95 12.47 -11.02
CA ILE A 75 -6.70 13.22 -11.16
C ILE A 75 -6.35 13.46 -12.64
N ALA A 76 -6.59 12.46 -13.51
CA ALA A 76 -6.34 12.57 -14.95
C ALA A 76 -7.30 13.55 -15.62
N MET A 77 -8.55 13.58 -15.20
CA MET A 77 -9.58 14.49 -15.72
C MET A 77 -9.58 15.85 -15.01
N LYS A 78 -8.81 15.99 -13.93
CA LYS A 78 -8.75 17.20 -13.07
C LYS A 78 -10.13 17.65 -12.58
N THR A 79 -10.97 16.69 -12.16
CA THR A 79 -12.35 17.01 -11.76
C THR A 79 -12.42 17.63 -10.36
N GLY A 80 -11.36 17.50 -9.55
CA GLY A 80 -11.28 18.05 -8.18
C GLY A 80 -12.28 17.42 -7.20
N GLN A 81 -12.62 16.14 -7.42
CA GLN A 81 -13.52 15.41 -6.54
C GLN A 81 -12.89 15.12 -5.17
N PHE A 82 -11.55 15.00 -5.15
CA PHE A 82 -10.79 14.69 -3.94
C PHE A 82 -9.74 15.76 -3.65
N ASP A 83 -9.62 16.16 -2.39
CA ASP A 83 -8.62 17.10 -1.90
C ASP A 83 -7.38 16.39 -1.38
N VAL A 84 -7.57 15.20 -0.79
CA VAL A 84 -6.50 14.30 -0.36
C VAL A 84 -6.74 12.94 -0.97
N VAL A 85 -5.68 12.36 -1.53
CA VAL A 85 -5.72 11.01 -2.12
C VAL A 85 -4.69 10.11 -1.47
N THR A 86 -5.11 8.88 -1.16
CA THR A 86 -4.21 7.82 -0.71
C THR A 86 -3.70 7.07 -1.93
N ILE A 87 -2.40 7.16 -2.18
CA ILE A 87 -1.72 6.59 -3.36
C ILE A 87 -0.42 5.90 -2.95
N GLY A 88 0.13 5.10 -3.84
CA GLY A 88 1.39 4.41 -3.60
C GLY A 88 2.60 5.16 -4.15
N ASN A 89 3.76 4.76 -3.67
CA ASN A 89 5.04 5.24 -4.19
C ASN A 89 5.29 4.88 -5.67
N TYR A 90 4.47 3.99 -6.24
CA TYR A 90 4.47 3.71 -7.68
C TYR A 90 3.84 4.88 -8.48
N GLU A 91 2.69 5.39 -8.04
CA GLU A 91 1.98 6.47 -8.70
C GLU A 91 2.71 7.83 -8.57
N VAL A 92 3.33 8.08 -7.42
CA VAL A 92 3.89 9.40 -7.10
C VAL A 92 4.86 9.94 -8.16
N PRO A 93 5.94 9.24 -8.56
CA PRO A 93 6.87 9.78 -9.55
C PRO A 93 6.24 9.90 -10.95
N ILE A 94 5.30 9.03 -11.30
CA ILE A 94 4.58 9.05 -12.58
C ILE A 94 3.68 10.28 -12.64
N TRP A 95 2.86 10.49 -11.61
CA TRP A 95 1.88 11.57 -11.57
C TRP A 95 2.50 12.94 -11.31
N ALA A 96 3.62 13.00 -10.57
CA ALA A 96 4.42 14.21 -10.42
C ALA A 96 4.97 14.71 -11.76
N LYS A 97 5.52 13.80 -12.59
CA LYS A 97 6.00 14.15 -13.94
C LYS A 97 4.89 14.62 -14.88
N GLN A 98 3.66 14.18 -14.65
CA GLN A 98 2.49 14.64 -15.39
C GLN A 98 1.92 15.98 -14.87
N GLY A 99 2.49 16.52 -13.79
CA GLY A 99 2.01 17.74 -13.16
C GLY A 99 0.63 17.57 -12.49
N TRP A 100 0.33 16.39 -11.98
CA TRP A 100 -0.96 16.07 -11.35
C TRP A 100 -0.95 16.24 -9.84
N LEU A 101 0.23 16.22 -9.21
CA LEU A 101 0.39 16.34 -7.76
C LEU A 101 0.99 17.68 -7.37
N THR A 102 0.55 18.20 -6.24
CA THR A 102 1.11 19.40 -5.61
C THR A 102 2.42 19.06 -4.90
N GLU A 103 3.45 19.90 -5.07
CA GLU A 103 4.69 19.80 -4.30
C GLU A 103 4.42 20.01 -2.80
N ILE A 104 4.94 19.12 -1.96
CA ILE A 104 4.81 19.22 -0.50
C ILE A 104 6.11 19.77 0.08
N LYS A 105 5.99 20.78 0.94
CA LYS A 105 7.13 21.39 1.64
C LYS A 105 6.88 21.32 3.15
N PRO A 106 7.19 20.19 3.79
CA PRO A 106 7.02 20.07 5.23
C PRO A 106 7.88 21.12 5.95
N ASP A 107 7.35 21.64 7.03
CA ASP A 107 8.11 22.51 7.92
C ASP A 107 9.14 21.73 8.75
N ALA A 108 9.94 22.45 9.53
CA ALA A 108 10.98 21.85 10.36
C ALA A 108 10.41 20.93 11.45
N ALA A 109 9.19 21.20 11.93
CA ALA A 109 8.53 20.42 13.00
C ALA A 109 8.13 19.02 12.49
N TYR A 110 7.80 18.87 11.21
CA TYR A 110 7.49 17.57 10.61
C TYR A 110 8.68 16.62 10.65
N ASP A 111 9.91 17.14 10.65
CA ASP A 111 11.17 16.37 10.66
C ASP A 111 11.20 15.30 9.54
N ILE A 112 11.29 15.77 8.32
CA ILE A 112 11.36 14.91 7.12
C ILE A 112 12.61 14.00 7.13
N ASN A 113 13.65 14.35 7.89
CA ASN A 113 14.87 13.56 7.99
C ASN A 113 14.69 12.31 8.88
N ASP A 114 13.66 12.27 9.71
CA ASP A 114 13.27 11.08 10.45
C ASP A 114 12.58 10.02 9.54
N VAL A 115 12.08 10.42 8.38
CA VAL A 115 11.54 9.49 7.38
C VAL A 115 12.69 8.70 6.76
N LEU A 116 12.53 7.36 6.70
CA LEU A 116 13.52 6.45 6.13
C LEU A 116 13.90 6.88 4.70
N PRO A 117 15.20 6.97 4.36
CA PRO A 117 15.64 7.50 3.07
C PRO A 117 15.00 6.81 1.86
N SER A 118 14.92 5.47 1.84
CA SER A 118 14.31 4.71 0.76
C SER A 118 12.84 5.06 0.53
N VAL A 119 12.09 5.32 1.61
CA VAL A 119 10.67 5.72 1.55
C VAL A 119 10.55 7.15 1.03
N ARG A 120 11.37 8.08 1.55
CA ARG A 120 11.37 9.48 1.12
C ARG A 120 11.74 9.62 -0.37
N GLU A 121 12.79 8.91 -0.80
CA GLU A 121 13.22 8.91 -2.20
C GLU A 121 12.14 8.39 -3.14
N ALA A 122 11.41 7.34 -2.74
CA ALA A 122 10.31 6.78 -3.54
C ALA A 122 9.12 7.74 -3.72
N LEU A 123 8.99 8.78 -2.87
CA LEU A 123 7.94 9.81 -2.94
C LEU A 123 8.45 11.13 -3.53
N THR A 124 9.66 11.12 -4.07
CA THR A 124 10.34 12.30 -4.63
C THR A 124 10.47 12.14 -6.15
N SER A 125 10.24 13.22 -6.88
CA SER A 125 10.51 13.33 -8.31
C SER A 125 11.24 14.63 -8.60
N ASP A 126 12.33 14.58 -9.37
CA ASP A 126 13.15 15.75 -9.71
C ASP A 126 13.56 16.61 -8.50
N GLY A 127 13.91 15.94 -7.38
CA GLY A 127 14.33 16.57 -6.14
C GLY A 127 13.21 17.19 -5.29
N LYS A 128 11.93 17.01 -5.68
CA LYS A 128 10.76 17.56 -4.99
C LYS A 128 9.90 16.45 -4.43
N LEU A 129 9.39 16.66 -3.22
CA LEU A 129 8.49 15.74 -2.53
C LEU A 129 7.04 15.99 -2.95
N TYR A 130 6.29 14.91 -3.27
CA TYR A 130 4.91 15.00 -3.76
C TYR A 130 3.89 14.23 -2.93
N ALA A 131 4.33 13.48 -1.94
CA ALA A 131 3.45 12.80 -0.99
C ALA A 131 4.16 12.63 0.35
N LEU A 132 3.38 12.48 1.43
CA LEU A 132 3.89 12.13 2.75
C LEU A 132 3.54 10.67 3.07
N PRO A 133 4.50 9.87 3.54
CA PRO A 133 4.27 8.45 3.76
C PRO A 133 3.44 8.23 5.03
N PHE A 134 2.33 7.52 4.89
CA PHE A 134 1.49 7.14 6.01
C PHE A 134 2.00 5.87 6.69
N TYR A 135 2.19 4.79 5.91
CA TYR A 135 2.99 3.65 6.31
C TYR A 135 3.77 3.08 5.12
N ALA A 136 4.83 2.33 5.41
CA ALA A 136 5.59 1.64 4.37
C ALA A 136 5.81 0.18 4.76
N GLU A 137 5.99 -0.65 3.75
CA GLU A 137 6.00 -2.09 3.88
C GLU A 137 6.95 -2.77 2.89
N SER A 138 7.38 -3.94 3.24
CA SER A 138 8.00 -4.90 2.36
C SER A 138 7.20 -6.21 2.41
N VAL A 139 7.80 -7.33 2.10
CA VAL A 139 7.16 -8.64 2.07
C VAL A 139 7.79 -9.56 3.10
N MET A 140 6.97 -10.40 3.75
CA MET A 140 7.45 -11.49 4.58
C MET A 140 6.51 -12.71 4.54
N THR A 141 6.99 -13.82 5.08
CA THR A 141 6.23 -15.04 5.27
C THR A 141 5.70 -15.06 6.70
N TYR A 142 4.38 -15.08 6.88
CA TYR A 142 3.73 -15.40 8.14
C TYR A 142 3.42 -16.89 8.19
N TYR A 143 3.59 -17.54 9.35
CA TYR A 143 3.25 -18.95 9.51
C TYR A 143 2.73 -19.26 10.92
N ARG A 144 1.97 -20.33 11.03
CA ARG A 144 1.40 -20.83 12.28
C ARG A 144 2.38 -21.78 12.98
N LYS A 145 3.03 -21.27 14.02
CA LYS A 145 4.00 -22.05 14.84
C LYS A 145 3.41 -23.35 15.39
N ASP A 146 2.16 -23.32 15.84
CA ASP A 146 1.46 -24.48 16.39
C ASP A 146 1.20 -25.58 15.34
N LEU A 147 0.83 -25.20 14.13
CA LEU A 147 0.65 -26.16 13.02
C LEU A 147 1.99 -26.77 12.59
N PHE A 148 3.05 -25.96 12.53
CA PHE A 148 4.39 -26.45 12.24
C PHE A 148 4.88 -27.42 13.30
N GLN A 149 4.71 -27.09 14.59
CA GLN A 149 5.06 -27.98 15.69
C GLN A 149 4.29 -29.29 15.62
N LYS A 150 2.98 -29.26 15.39
CA LYS A 150 2.13 -30.45 15.23
C LYS A 150 2.59 -31.35 14.07
N ALA A 151 3.06 -30.75 12.97
CA ALA A 151 3.53 -31.45 11.79
C ALA A 151 5.03 -31.84 11.85
N GLY A 152 5.74 -31.54 12.93
CA GLY A 152 7.18 -31.77 13.07
C GLY A 152 8.02 -30.95 12.10
N LEU A 153 7.58 -29.75 11.74
CA LEU A 153 8.23 -28.87 10.79
C LEU A 153 8.96 -27.74 11.50
N THR A 154 10.01 -27.23 10.86
CA THR A 154 10.72 -26.02 11.26
C THR A 154 10.79 -25.06 10.08
N MET A 155 10.31 -23.82 10.26
CA MET A 155 10.43 -22.76 9.26
C MET A 155 11.85 -22.21 9.29
N PRO A 156 12.63 -22.26 8.19
CA PRO A 156 13.93 -21.61 8.13
C PRO A 156 13.75 -20.07 8.02
N ASP A 157 14.77 -19.30 8.42
CA ASP A 157 14.75 -17.83 8.33
C ASP A 157 14.54 -17.30 6.90
N ALA A 158 15.01 -18.07 5.93
CA ALA A 158 14.90 -17.73 4.52
C ALA A 158 14.50 -18.97 3.69
N PRO A 159 13.21 -19.34 3.69
CA PRO A 159 12.69 -20.52 3.01
C PRO A 159 12.81 -20.40 1.48
N THR A 160 12.74 -21.52 0.79
CA THR A 160 12.54 -21.58 -0.66
C THR A 160 11.06 -21.79 -0.98
N TYR A 161 10.64 -21.47 -2.21
CA TYR A 161 9.29 -21.74 -2.68
C TYR A 161 8.94 -23.24 -2.64
N ASP A 162 9.92 -24.11 -2.89
CA ASP A 162 9.72 -25.57 -2.78
C ASP A 162 9.48 -26.00 -1.33
N GLN A 163 10.19 -25.43 -0.36
CA GLN A 163 9.95 -25.69 1.06
C GLN A 163 8.56 -25.18 1.49
N ILE A 164 8.18 -23.98 1.07
CA ILE A 164 6.85 -23.45 1.35
C ILE A 164 5.77 -24.38 0.82
N ARG A 165 5.94 -24.90 -0.40
CA ARG A 165 5.00 -25.85 -1.00
C ARG A 165 4.86 -27.13 -0.18
N GLN A 166 5.99 -27.72 0.21
CA GLN A 166 6.02 -28.92 1.05
C GLN A 166 5.40 -28.69 2.44
N PHE A 167 5.62 -27.51 3.02
CA PHE A 167 5.04 -27.16 4.32
C PHE A 167 3.52 -26.98 4.19
N ALA A 168 3.06 -26.27 3.17
CA ALA A 168 1.64 -26.06 2.92
C ALA A 168 0.89 -27.39 2.80
N ASP A 169 1.41 -28.33 1.98
CA ASP A 169 0.83 -29.67 1.82
C ASP A 169 0.68 -30.41 3.15
N LYS A 170 1.75 -30.40 3.99
CA LYS A 170 1.76 -31.11 5.26
C LYS A 170 0.84 -30.53 6.34
N ILE A 171 0.54 -29.23 6.32
CA ILE A 171 -0.29 -28.57 7.32
C ILE A 171 -1.72 -28.36 6.84
N THR A 172 -2.03 -28.64 5.58
CA THR A 172 -3.37 -28.54 5.04
C THR A 172 -4.29 -29.55 5.71
N ASP A 173 -5.36 -29.08 6.33
CA ASP A 173 -6.45 -29.88 6.87
C ASP A 173 -7.80 -29.30 6.43
N LYS A 174 -8.25 -29.73 5.25
CA LYS A 174 -9.51 -29.25 4.67
C LYS A 174 -10.74 -29.62 5.50
N SER A 175 -10.67 -30.68 6.26
CA SER A 175 -11.76 -31.11 7.14
C SER A 175 -11.89 -30.19 8.37
N GLY A 176 -10.76 -29.69 8.87
CA GLY A 176 -10.66 -28.70 9.93
C GLY A 176 -10.70 -27.24 9.43
N GLN A 177 -10.93 -27.03 8.12
CA GLN A 177 -10.90 -25.70 7.47
C GLN A 177 -9.59 -24.94 7.67
N VAL A 178 -8.47 -25.66 7.72
CA VAL A 178 -7.13 -25.08 7.73
C VAL A 178 -6.50 -25.25 6.36
N TYR A 179 -6.28 -24.13 5.68
CA TYR A 179 -5.64 -24.07 4.37
C TYR A 179 -4.14 -23.86 4.55
N GLY A 180 -3.34 -24.68 3.88
CA GLY A 180 -1.88 -24.68 4.06
C GLY A 180 -1.24 -23.36 3.64
N ILE A 181 -1.78 -22.71 2.58
CA ILE A 181 -1.27 -21.44 2.11
C ILE A 181 -2.40 -20.51 1.66
N CYS A 182 -2.29 -19.23 1.99
CA CYS A 182 -3.15 -18.16 1.50
C CYS A 182 -2.29 -17.16 0.72
N LEU A 183 -2.75 -16.78 -0.47
CA LEU A 183 -2.14 -15.77 -1.32
C LEU A 183 -3.24 -14.95 -1.99
N ARG A 184 -2.94 -13.72 -2.39
CA ARG A 184 -3.91 -12.88 -3.09
C ARG A 184 -4.26 -13.50 -4.43
N GLY A 185 -5.52 -13.90 -4.63
CA GLY A 185 -6.05 -14.44 -5.89
C GLY A 185 -7.00 -13.50 -6.61
N LYS A 186 -7.50 -12.46 -5.92
CA LYS A 186 -8.39 -11.43 -6.46
C LYS A 186 -7.70 -10.66 -7.59
N PRO A 187 -8.32 -10.53 -8.79
CA PRO A 187 -7.68 -9.87 -9.90
C PRO A 187 -7.49 -8.37 -9.68
N GLY A 188 -6.32 -7.86 -10.01
CA GLY A 188 -5.97 -6.45 -9.94
C GLY A 188 -4.46 -6.25 -9.95
N TRP A 189 -4.02 -5.11 -10.47
CA TRP A 189 -2.60 -4.82 -10.51
C TRP A 189 -2.00 -4.66 -9.08
N GLY A 190 -2.76 -4.12 -8.13
CA GLY A 190 -2.40 -4.01 -6.72
C GLY A 190 -2.82 -5.21 -5.87
N GLU A 191 -3.57 -6.15 -6.42
CA GLU A 191 -4.04 -7.36 -5.76
C GLU A 191 -3.18 -8.58 -6.14
N ASN A 192 -3.70 -9.54 -6.92
CA ASN A 192 -2.93 -10.74 -7.25
C ASN A 192 -1.60 -10.42 -7.96
N MET A 193 -1.55 -9.35 -8.79
CA MET A 193 -0.32 -9.03 -9.49
C MET A 193 0.75 -8.40 -8.60
N ALA A 194 0.41 -7.82 -7.46
CA ALA A 194 1.40 -7.40 -6.46
C ALA A 194 2.26 -8.58 -6.00
N TYR A 195 1.64 -9.74 -5.78
CA TYR A 195 2.32 -10.96 -5.40
C TYR A 195 2.94 -11.69 -6.62
N VAL A 196 2.14 -11.94 -7.67
CA VAL A 196 2.56 -12.72 -8.85
C VAL A 196 3.73 -12.09 -9.60
N SER A 197 3.76 -10.75 -9.75
CA SER A 197 4.91 -10.06 -10.36
C SER A 197 6.19 -10.26 -9.55
N SER A 198 6.09 -10.15 -8.23
CA SER A 198 7.22 -10.35 -7.31
C SER A 198 7.70 -11.80 -7.34
N LEU A 199 6.79 -12.77 -7.32
CA LEU A 199 7.07 -14.19 -7.47
C LEU A 199 7.79 -14.46 -8.81
N ALA A 200 7.23 -13.97 -9.91
CA ALA A 200 7.80 -14.16 -11.25
C ALA A 200 9.22 -13.57 -11.35
N ASN A 201 9.45 -12.41 -10.74
CA ASN A 201 10.77 -11.80 -10.67
C ASN A 201 11.80 -12.71 -9.98
N THR A 202 11.43 -13.43 -8.90
CA THR A 202 12.34 -14.38 -8.22
C THR A 202 12.68 -15.62 -9.06
N TYR A 203 11.85 -15.93 -10.06
CA TYR A 203 12.12 -16.96 -11.07
C TYR A 203 12.90 -16.43 -12.28
N GLY A 204 13.32 -15.15 -12.27
CA GLY A 204 14.03 -14.49 -13.36
C GLY A 204 13.13 -14.01 -14.50
N ALA A 205 11.81 -14.03 -14.30
CA ALA A 205 10.87 -13.56 -15.31
C ALA A 205 10.94 -12.03 -15.45
N GLN A 206 10.80 -11.58 -16.68
CA GLN A 206 10.71 -10.17 -17.03
C GLN A 206 9.36 -9.87 -17.68
N TRP A 207 8.85 -8.64 -17.48
CA TRP A 207 7.67 -8.17 -18.20
C TRP A 207 7.99 -7.84 -19.66
N PHE A 208 9.15 -7.23 -19.90
CA PHE A 208 9.58 -6.74 -21.22
C PHE A 208 11.08 -6.98 -21.42
N ASP A 209 11.47 -7.27 -22.65
CA ASP A 209 12.87 -7.22 -23.07
C ASP A 209 13.33 -5.79 -23.35
N MET A 210 14.60 -5.59 -23.69
CA MET A 210 15.18 -4.27 -23.96
C MET A 210 14.52 -3.53 -25.13
N SER A 211 13.75 -4.21 -25.98
CA SER A 211 12.96 -3.60 -27.07
C SER A 211 11.50 -3.32 -26.71
N TRP A 212 11.14 -3.46 -25.42
CA TRP A 212 9.77 -3.35 -24.92
C TRP A 212 8.81 -4.44 -25.45
N LYS A 213 9.33 -5.54 -25.95
CA LYS A 213 8.52 -6.71 -26.30
C LYS A 213 8.10 -7.43 -25.03
N PRO A 214 6.80 -7.73 -24.84
CA PRO A 214 6.34 -8.51 -23.71
C PRO A 214 6.97 -9.92 -23.66
N MET A 215 7.33 -10.38 -22.46
CA MET A 215 8.02 -11.65 -22.21
C MET A 215 7.18 -12.63 -21.36
N LEU A 216 5.86 -12.47 -21.33
CA LEU A 216 4.97 -13.22 -20.46
C LEU A 216 4.85 -14.70 -20.80
N THR A 217 5.25 -15.13 -22.02
CA THR A 217 5.27 -16.54 -22.42
C THR A 217 6.60 -17.24 -22.17
N SER A 218 7.54 -16.58 -21.45
CA SER A 218 8.84 -17.19 -21.11
C SER A 218 8.69 -18.35 -20.12
N ASP A 219 9.65 -19.28 -20.13
CA ASP A 219 9.69 -20.41 -19.20
C ASP A 219 9.69 -19.96 -17.73
N ALA A 220 10.33 -18.82 -17.43
CA ALA A 220 10.36 -18.26 -16.09
C ALA A 220 8.95 -17.83 -15.61
N TRP A 221 8.18 -17.16 -16.46
CA TRP A 221 6.77 -16.84 -16.17
C TRP A 221 5.93 -18.11 -16.03
N LYS A 222 6.10 -19.09 -16.91
CA LYS A 222 5.37 -20.35 -16.85
C LYS A 222 5.64 -21.09 -15.53
N LYS A 223 6.91 -21.20 -15.10
CA LYS A 223 7.28 -21.85 -13.85
C LYS A 223 6.67 -21.13 -12.64
N ALA A 224 6.80 -19.80 -12.58
CA ALA A 224 6.26 -19.00 -11.49
C ALA A 224 4.73 -19.12 -11.40
N LEU A 225 4.02 -18.96 -12.50
CA LEU A 225 2.56 -19.05 -12.51
C LEU A 225 2.06 -20.47 -12.23
N THR A 226 2.78 -21.51 -12.70
CA THR A 226 2.46 -22.91 -12.37
C THR A 226 2.58 -23.15 -10.87
N TRP A 227 3.66 -22.70 -10.22
CA TRP A 227 3.84 -22.81 -8.78
C TRP A 227 2.67 -22.14 -8.04
N TYR A 228 2.35 -20.89 -8.40
CA TYR A 228 1.28 -20.12 -7.76
C TYR A 228 -0.09 -20.80 -7.90
N VAL A 229 -0.43 -21.23 -9.10
CA VAL A 229 -1.73 -21.88 -9.38
C VAL A 229 -1.83 -23.22 -8.68
N SER A 230 -0.80 -24.05 -8.70
CA SER A 230 -0.81 -25.36 -8.02
C SER A 230 -0.91 -25.19 -6.52
N ALA A 231 -0.13 -24.29 -5.91
CA ALA A 231 -0.17 -24.03 -4.49
C ALA A 231 -1.58 -23.66 -3.99
N LEU A 232 -2.25 -22.73 -4.71
CA LEU A 232 -3.59 -22.29 -4.32
C LEU A 232 -4.69 -23.31 -4.64
N LYS A 233 -4.56 -24.10 -5.69
CA LYS A 233 -5.54 -25.16 -6.03
C LYS A 233 -5.47 -26.34 -5.06
N GLU A 234 -4.29 -26.71 -4.63
CA GLU A 234 -4.08 -27.87 -3.79
C GLU A 234 -4.25 -27.54 -2.30
N ASP A 235 -3.71 -26.41 -1.83
CA ASP A 235 -3.61 -26.07 -0.41
C ASP A 235 -4.25 -24.72 -0.03
N GLY A 236 -4.77 -23.98 -1.00
CA GLY A 236 -5.45 -22.69 -0.77
C GLY A 236 -6.91 -22.81 -0.37
N PRO A 237 -7.50 -21.70 0.14
CA PRO A 237 -8.92 -21.65 0.50
C PRO A 237 -9.82 -21.71 -0.74
N PRO A 238 -11.09 -22.19 -0.61
CA PRO A 238 -12.05 -22.07 -1.68
C PRO A 238 -12.34 -20.60 -2.00
N GLY A 239 -12.73 -20.31 -3.24
CA GLY A 239 -13.06 -18.93 -3.66
C GLY A 239 -11.86 -17.97 -3.66
N VAL A 240 -10.64 -18.49 -3.80
CA VAL A 240 -9.39 -17.72 -3.77
C VAL A 240 -9.38 -16.50 -4.70
N THR A 241 -10.12 -16.53 -5.81
CA THR A 241 -10.24 -15.40 -6.75
C THR A 241 -11.00 -14.19 -6.18
N SER A 242 -11.59 -14.32 -5.00
CA SER A 242 -12.21 -13.22 -4.26
C SER A 242 -11.31 -12.71 -3.13
N ASN A 243 -10.20 -13.40 -2.83
CA ASN A 243 -9.34 -13.07 -1.71
C ASN A 243 -8.21 -12.11 -2.14
N GLY A 244 -8.28 -10.88 -1.66
CA GLY A 244 -7.22 -9.89 -1.68
C GLY A 244 -6.45 -9.88 -0.36
N PHE A 245 -5.84 -8.73 -0.03
CA PHE A 245 -5.09 -8.56 1.22
C PHE A 245 -5.98 -8.75 2.45
N ASN A 246 -7.11 -8.04 2.53
CA ASN A 246 -7.98 -8.03 3.70
C ASN A 246 -8.60 -9.39 3.99
N GLU A 247 -9.03 -10.12 2.96
CA GLU A 247 -9.63 -11.43 3.09
C GLU A 247 -8.61 -12.46 3.60
N ASN A 248 -7.38 -12.45 3.06
CA ASN A 248 -6.31 -13.34 3.54
C ASN A 248 -5.85 -12.98 4.96
N LEU A 249 -5.79 -11.69 5.31
CA LEU A 249 -5.52 -11.23 6.66
C LEU A 249 -6.58 -11.80 7.64
N ALA A 250 -7.85 -11.71 7.29
CA ALA A 250 -8.94 -12.24 8.10
C ALA A 250 -8.87 -13.77 8.24
N LEU A 251 -8.57 -14.50 7.16
CA LEU A 251 -8.37 -15.95 7.18
C LEU A 251 -7.22 -16.35 8.10
N PHE A 252 -6.10 -15.64 8.04
CA PHE A 252 -4.96 -15.94 8.90
C PHE A 252 -5.25 -15.58 10.36
N ALA A 253 -5.79 -14.40 10.63
CA ALA A 253 -6.12 -13.93 11.97
C ALA A 253 -7.16 -14.81 12.69
N SER A 254 -8.10 -15.40 11.95
CA SER A 254 -9.09 -16.36 12.46
C SER A 254 -8.58 -17.81 12.57
N GLY A 255 -7.35 -18.09 12.12
CA GLY A 255 -6.73 -19.40 12.25
C GLY A 255 -6.95 -20.37 11.10
N HIS A 256 -7.60 -19.94 10.01
CA HIS A 256 -7.91 -20.76 8.84
C HIS A 256 -6.78 -20.82 7.80
N CYS A 257 -5.67 -20.12 8.02
CA CYS A 257 -4.52 -20.11 7.13
C CYS A 257 -3.25 -20.54 7.87
N GLY A 258 -2.46 -21.43 7.28
CA GLY A 258 -1.22 -21.95 7.87
C GLY A 258 0.02 -21.14 7.51
N ILE A 259 0.13 -20.71 6.23
CA ILE A 259 1.20 -19.88 5.69
C ILE A 259 0.58 -18.76 4.86
N TRP A 260 1.06 -17.53 5.04
CA TRP A 260 0.67 -16.37 4.24
C TRP A 260 1.90 -15.55 3.88
N ILE A 261 2.12 -15.31 2.60
CA ILE A 261 3.24 -14.51 2.10
C ILE A 261 2.64 -13.21 1.55
N ASP A 262 2.87 -12.13 2.29
CA ASP A 262 2.29 -10.83 1.94
C ASP A 262 3.03 -9.69 2.66
N SER A 263 2.44 -8.51 2.60
CA SER A 263 2.93 -7.28 3.18
C SER A 263 3.25 -7.37 4.66
N THR A 264 4.37 -6.76 5.04
CA THR A 264 4.83 -6.68 6.43
C THR A 264 3.90 -5.87 7.34
N VAL A 265 3.00 -5.03 6.79
CA VAL A 265 2.05 -4.24 7.57
C VAL A 265 1.05 -5.11 8.34
N ALA A 266 0.73 -6.29 7.82
CA ALA A 266 -0.17 -7.23 8.49
C ALA A 266 0.31 -7.63 9.89
N GLY A 267 1.60 -7.51 10.19
CA GLY A 267 2.16 -7.78 11.51
C GLY A 267 1.47 -7.00 12.62
N GLY A 268 1.16 -5.73 12.40
CA GLY A 268 0.47 -4.90 13.37
C GLY A 268 -0.86 -5.47 13.86
N LEU A 269 -1.60 -6.15 12.96
CA LEU A 269 -2.87 -6.79 13.30
C LEU A 269 -2.68 -8.23 13.77
N LEU A 270 -1.82 -9.01 13.11
CA LEU A 270 -1.65 -10.43 13.41
C LEU A 270 -1.06 -10.69 14.80
N PHE A 271 -0.20 -9.80 15.29
CA PHE A 271 0.40 -9.88 16.62
C PHE A 271 -0.41 -9.17 17.71
N ASP A 272 -1.52 -8.51 17.37
CA ASP A 272 -2.42 -7.91 18.34
C ASP A 272 -3.46 -8.93 18.85
N PRO A 273 -3.43 -9.35 20.13
CA PRO A 273 -4.37 -10.33 20.67
C PRO A 273 -5.82 -9.81 20.72
N LYS A 274 -6.05 -8.52 20.53
CA LYS A 274 -7.40 -7.93 20.43
C LYS A 274 -8.02 -8.14 19.05
N GLN A 275 -7.19 -8.41 18.03
CA GLN A 275 -7.62 -8.49 16.65
C GLN A 275 -7.37 -9.86 16.00
N SER A 276 -6.44 -10.64 16.54
CA SER A 276 -6.05 -11.93 16.01
C SER A 276 -6.26 -13.04 17.03
N GLN A 277 -6.98 -14.09 16.67
CA GLN A 277 -7.20 -15.29 17.49
C GLN A 277 -5.93 -16.17 17.58
N VAL A 278 -4.93 -15.88 16.77
CA VAL A 278 -3.69 -16.63 16.66
C VAL A 278 -2.44 -15.80 16.99
N ALA A 279 -2.60 -14.65 17.63
CA ALA A 279 -1.52 -13.70 17.88
C ALA A 279 -0.30 -14.32 18.58
N ASP A 280 -0.51 -15.22 19.53
CA ASP A 280 0.54 -15.97 20.25
C ASP A 280 1.18 -17.11 19.43
N LYS A 281 0.55 -17.49 18.31
CA LYS A 281 0.94 -18.59 17.42
C LYS A 281 1.61 -18.15 16.12
N VAL A 282 1.64 -16.85 15.85
CA VAL A 282 2.26 -16.31 14.64
C VAL A 282 3.77 -16.39 14.72
N GLY A 283 4.38 -16.92 13.68
CA GLY A 283 5.80 -16.79 13.37
C GLY A 283 5.97 -16.03 12.06
N PHE A 284 7.20 -15.57 11.83
CA PHE A 284 7.55 -14.89 10.58
C PHE A 284 8.91 -15.32 10.08
N ALA A 285 9.13 -15.22 8.79
CA ALA A 285 10.38 -15.51 8.10
C ALA A 285 10.51 -14.59 6.87
N SER A 286 11.66 -14.57 6.26
CA SER A 286 11.85 -13.88 4.98
C SER A 286 10.87 -14.40 3.92
N ALA A 287 10.54 -13.56 2.96
CA ALA A 287 9.84 -14.03 1.76
C ALA A 287 10.66 -15.11 1.04
N PRO A 288 10.01 -16.11 0.41
CA PRO A 288 10.71 -17.27 -0.11
C PRO A 288 11.68 -16.91 -1.22
N LYS A 289 12.81 -17.63 -1.26
CA LYS A 289 13.79 -17.51 -2.34
C LYS A 289 13.35 -18.32 -3.55
N GLY A 290 13.48 -17.69 -4.72
CA GLY A 290 13.34 -18.35 -5.99
C GLY A 290 14.59 -19.14 -6.38
N PRO A 291 14.59 -19.76 -7.59
CA PRO A 291 15.70 -20.60 -8.07
C PRO A 291 17.05 -19.86 -8.17
N TYR A 292 17.03 -18.54 -8.27
CA TYR A 292 18.25 -17.72 -8.33
C TYR A 292 18.75 -17.27 -6.93
N GLY A 293 18.23 -17.86 -5.85
CA GLY A 293 18.67 -17.60 -4.49
C GLY A 293 18.23 -16.26 -3.90
N LYS A 294 17.39 -15.50 -4.61
CA LYS A 294 16.83 -14.23 -4.16
C LYS A 294 15.34 -14.39 -3.85
N GLY A 295 14.88 -13.74 -2.78
CA GLY A 295 13.47 -13.56 -2.49
C GLY A 295 12.92 -12.29 -3.15
N PRO A 296 11.60 -12.11 -3.16
CA PRO A 296 11.01 -10.87 -3.58
C PRO A 296 11.43 -9.76 -2.61
N THR A 297 11.78 -8.61 -3.17
CA THR A 297 12.12 -7.42 -2.39
C THR A 297 11.28 -6.29 -2.95
N TRP A 298 10.19 -5.97 -2.31
CA TRP A 298 9.44 -4.78 -2.68
C TRP A 298 9.52 -3.71 -1.61
N LEU A 299 9.34 -2.49 -2.01
CA LEU A 299 9.02 -1.36 -1.16
C LEU A 299 7.68 -0.82 -1.63
N TRP A 300 6.70 -0.85 -0.77
CA TRP A 300 5.45 -0.14 -0.98
C TRP A 300 5.23 0.87 0.14
N SER A 301 4.70 2.02 -0.18
CA SER A 301 4.26 3.01 0.79
C SER A 301 2.89 3.51 0.38
N TRP A 302 1.88 3.29 1.21
CA TRP A 302 0.66 4.05 1.12
C TRP A 302 0.94 5.44 1.66
N SER A 303 0.69 6.43 0.84
CA SER A 303 1.07 7.82 1.09
C SER A 303 -0.10 8.75 0.81
N LEU A 304 -0.10 9.90 1.46
CA LEU A 304 -1.11 10.92 1.29
C LEU A 304 -0.56 12.02 0.38
N ALA A 305 -1.31 12.36 -0.66
CA ALA A 305 -0.94 13.39 -1.63
C ALA A 305 -2.10 14.36 -1.87
N VAL A 306 -1.77 15.54 -2.39
CA VAL A 306 -2.72 16.59 -2.75
C VAL A 306 -2.73 16.74 -4.27
N PRO A 307 -3.87 16.46 -4.95
CA PRO A 307 -4.00 16.74 -6.38
C PRO A 307 -3.91 18.25 -6.67
N VAL A 308 -3.34 18.61 -7.81
CA VAL A 308 -3.34 20.03 -8.25
C VAL A 308 -4.74 20.56 -8.54
N SER A 309 -5.72 19.69 -8.74
CA SER A 309 -7.13 20.01 -8.93
C SER A 309 -7.89 20.30 -7.63
N SER A 310 -7.27 20.08 -6.45
CA SER A 310 -7.88 20.41 -5.17
C SER A 310 -8.07 21.93 -5.03
N HIS A 311 -9.24 22.33 -4.56
CA HIS A 311 -9.55 23.72 -4.19
C HIS A 311 -9.21 24.06 -2.74
N GLN A 312 -8.80 23.05 -1.95
CA GLN A 312 -8.48 23.15 -0.52
C GLN A 312 -7.00 22.82 -0.23
N GLY A 313 -6.09 23.13 -1.18
CA GLY A 313 -4.70 22.67 -1.14
C GLY A 313 -3.94 22.97 0.15
N THR A 314 -4.16 24.12 0.79
CA THR A 314 -3.50 24.49 2.06
C THR A 314 -4.01 23.62 3.21
N ASP A 315 -5.31 23.48 3.37
CA ASP A 315 -5.92 22.68 4.43
C ASP A 315 -5.60 21.19 4.23
N ALA A 316 -5.58 20.74 2.97
CA ALA A 316 -5.16 19.37 2.60
C ALA A 316 -3.72 19.10 3.03
N GLN A 317 -2.78 20.05 2.80
CA GLN A 317 -1.39 19.90 3.25
C GLN A 317 -1.28 19.90 4.78
N THR A 318 -2.06 20.71 5.47
CA THR A 318 -2.15 20.72 6.94
C THR A 318 -2.60 19.36 7.47
N PHE A 319 -3.65 18.80 6.87
CA PHE A 319 -4.15 17.47 7.25
C PHE A 319 -3.13 16.36 7.02
N ILE A 320 -2.54 16.26 5.82
CA ILE A 320 -1.59 15.16 5.53
C ILE A 320 -0.32 15.28 6.38
N THR A 321 0.12 16.49 6.73
CA THR A 321 1.25 16.72 7.63
C THR A 321 0.95 16.18 9.02
N TRP A 322 -0.22 16.47 9.58
CA TRP A 322 -0.66 15.91 10.85
C TRP A 322 -0.80 14.38 10.79
N ALA A 323 -1.49 13.85 9.77
CA ALA A 323 -1.79 12.43 9.64
C ALA A 323 -0.56 11.53 9.48
N THR A 324 0.60 12.10 9.11
CA THR A 324 1.86 11.38 8.91
C THR A 324 2.95 11.82 9.90
N SER A 325 2.59 12.61 10.92
CA SER A 325 3.50 13.16 11.92
C SER A 325 3.89 12.14 13.01
N LYS A 326 4.91 12.49 13.78
CA LYS A 326 5.26 11.77 15.03
C LYS A 326 4.13 11.83 16.07
N GLU A 327 3.40 12.95 16.08
CA GLU A 327 2.25 13.16 16.96
C GLU A 327 1.13 12.19 16.65
N TYR A 328 0.85 11.97 15.36
CA TYR A 328 -0.14 10.98 14.96
C TYR A 328 0.30 9.55 15.36
N VAL A 329 1.56 9.18 15.13
CA VAL A 329 2.10 7.89 15.57
C VAL A 329 1.91 7.71 17.09
N LYS A 330 2.22 8.75 17.87
CA LYS A 330 2.02 8.72 19.32
C LYS A 330 0.52 8.62 19.69
N LEU A 331 -0.35 9.33 19.00
CA LEU A 331 -1.79 9.24 19.19
C LEU A 331 -2.31 7.83 18.97
N VAL A 332 -1.86 7.15 17.92
CA VAL A 332 -2.20 5.73 17.68
C VAL A 332 -1.67 4.86 18.80
N ALA A 333 -0.41 5.03 19.22
CA ALA A 333 0.19 4.28 20.32
C ALA A 333 -0.61 4.42 21.62
N ASP A 334 -1.04 5.64 21.95
CA ASP A 334 -1.80 5.94 23.17
C ASP A 334 -3.24 5.36 23.11
N ARG A 335 -3.88 5.36 21.96
CA ARG A 335 -5.29 4.97 21.80
C ARG A 335 -5.50 3.49 21.42
N LYS A 336 -4.57 2.92 20.65
CA LYS A 336 -4.68 1.56 20.09
C LYS A 336 -3.58 0.63 20.58
N GLY A 337 -2.48 1.17 21.09
CA GLY A 337 -1.28 0.44 21.47
C GLY A 337 -0.17 0.49 20.45
N TRP A 338 1.06 0.29 20.89
CA TRP A 338 2.25 0.40 20.04
C TRP A 338 2.31 -0.59 18.88
N VAL A 339 1.71 -1.78 19.00
CA VAL A 339 1.68 -2.76 17.91
C VAL A 339 0.87 -2.27 16.69
N ALA A 340 -0.07 -1.35 16.92
CA ALA A 340 -0.99 -0.82 15.90
C ALA A 340 -0.52 0.49 15.25
N VAL A 341 0.68 0.99 15.59
CA VAL A 341 1.18 2.23 14.97
C VAL A 341 1.49 2.02 13.49
N PRO A 342 1.21 2.99 12.61
CA PRO A 342 1.61 2.91 11.22
C PRO A 342 3.14 2.90 11.14
N ALA A 343 3.70 1.77 10.71
CA ALA A 343 5.12 1.51 10.71
C ALA A 343 5.74 1.70 9.32
N GLY A 344 7.05 1.52 9.22
CA GLY A 344 7.79 1.54 7.95
C GLY A 344 8.24 2.91 7.48
N THR A 345 7.82 3.99 8.15
CA THR A 345 8.11 5.34 7.67
C THR A 345 9.20 6.06 8.45
N ARG A 346 9.16 6.03 9.79
CA ARG A 346 10.00 6.86 10.65
C ARG A 346 11.03 6.06 11.44
N ALA A 347 12.29 6.50 11.44
CA ALA A 347 13.35 5.91 12.22
C ALA A 347 13.06 5.96 13.73
N SER A 348 12.47 7.06 14.21
CA SER A 348 12.08 7.23 15.60
C SER A 348 11.06 6.20 16.08
N THR A 349 10.13 5.74 15.23
CA THR A 349 9.18 4.66 15.56
C THR A 349 9.94 3.38 15.89
N TYR A 350 10.93 3.01 15.08
CA TYR A 350 11.73 1.82 15.29
C TYR A 350 12.72 1.95 16.45
N ALA A 351 13.12 3.15 16.81
CA ALA A 351 13.97 3.42 17.96
C ALA A 351 13.20 3.41 19.30
N ALA A 352 11.88 3.49 19.28
CA ALA A 352 11.04 3.48 20.48
C ALA A 352 11.07 2.10 21.16
N PRO A 353 11.53 1.99 22.43
CA PRO A 353 11.58 0.71 23.14
C PRO A 353 10.21 0.04 23.28
N GLU A 354 9.16 0.84 23.41
CA GLU A 354 7.79 0.38 23.51
C GLU A 354 7.32 -0.31 22.21
N TYR A 355 7.67 0.25 21.05
CA TYR A 355 7.39 -0.38 19.76
C TYR A 355 8.17 -1.68 19.58
N GLN A 356 9.47 -1.68 19.89
CA GLN A 356 10.29 -2.88 19.81
C GLN A 356 9.76 -4.02 20.71
N LYS A 357 9.25 -3.67 21.89
CA LYS A 357 8.63 -4.64 22.80
C LYS A 357 7.28 -5.16 22.29
N ALA A 358 6.46 -4.29 21.69
CA ALA A 358 5.13 -4.64 21.22
C ALA A 358 5.14 -5.37 19.85
N ALA A 359 6.15 -5.10 19.02
CA ALA A 359 6.25 -5.60 17.64
C ALA A 359 7.52 -6.46 17.47
N PRO A 360 7.47 -7.76 17.78
CA PRO A 360 8.64 -8.64 17.70
C PRO A 360 9.23 -8.74 16.29
N PHE A 361 8.46 -8.38 15.27
CA PHE A 361 8.84 -8.32 13.87
C PHE A 361 9.52 -6.98 13.48
N ALA A 362 9.57 -5.97 14.35
CA ALA A 362 9.99 -4.59 14.00
C ALA A 362 11.38 -4.54 13.35
N SER A 363 12.37 -5.20 13.94
CA SER A 363 13.75 -5.22 13.41
C SER A 363 13.83 -5.88 12.03
N PHE A 364 13.05 -6.95 11.83
CA PHE A 364 12.95 -7.63 10.53
C PHE A 364 12.37 -6.68 9.46
N VAL A 365 11.24 -6.03 9.76
CA VAL A 365 10.56 -5.10 8.84
C VAL A 365 11.46 -3.91 8.50
N LEU A 366 12.11 -3.31 9.48
CA LEU A 366 13.06 -2.21 9.25
C LEU A 366 14.19 -2.62 8.30
N ASN A 367 14.76 -3.81 8.51
CA ASN A 367 15.80 -4.34 7.64
C ASN A 367 15.26 -4.60 6.22
N ALA A 368 14.07 -5.20 6.09
CA ALA A 368 13.45 -5.48 4.80
C ALA A 368 13.19 -4.20 4.00
N ILE A 369 12.71 -3.11 4.64
CA ILE A 369 12.50 -1.81 4.01
C ILE A 369 13.84 -1.15 3.60
N LYS A 370 14.87 -1.20 4.46
CA LYS A 370 16.17 -0.63 4.17
C LYS A 370 16.91 -1.34 3.05
N THR A 371 16.71 -2.65 2.92
CA THR A 371 17.38 -3.49 1.92
C THR A 371 16.51 -3.76 0.69
N ALA A 372 15.29 -3.23 0.65
CA ALA A 372 14.43 -3.33 -0.51
C ALA A 372 15.13 -2.73 -1.73
N ASP A 373 15.13 -3.48 -2.82
CA ASP A 373 15.65 -3.01 -4.10
C ASP A 373 14.48 -2.58 -5.01
N PRO A 374 14.15 -1.28 -5.04
CA PRO A 374 13.06 -0.81 -5.89
C PRO A 374 13.37 -0.93 -7.38
N SER A 375 14.63 -1.09 -7.78
CA SER A 375 14.99 -1.38 -9.17
C SER A 375 14.50 -2.76 -9.57
N GLY A 376 14.40 -3.68 -8.60
CA GLY A 376 13.95 -5.05 -8.80
C GLY A 376 14.78 -5.80 -9.82
N GLN A 377 16.10 -5.65 -9.78
CA GLN A 377 16.97 -6.23 -10.80
C GLN A 377 16.85 -7.74 -10.86
N THR A 378 16.64 -8.24 -12.07
CA THR A 378 16.82 -9.64 -12.44
C THR A 378 18.25 -9.87 -12.92
N ALA A 379 18.60 -11.12 -13.26
CA ALA A 379 19.92 -11.44 -13.83
C ALA A 379 20.17 -10.73 -15.18
N GLU A 380 19.10 -10.52 -15.95
CA GLU A 380 19.18 -9.92 -17.28
C GLU A 380 18.76 -8.44 -17.27
N PRO A 381 19.37 -7.59 -18.11
CA PRO A 381 19.00 -6.18 -18.27
C PRO A 381 17.54 -6.04 -18.71
N ARG A 382 16.89 -4.94 -18.27
CA ARG A 382 15.51 -4.63 -18.63
C ARG A 382 15.30 -3.11 -18.75
N PRO A 383 14.33 -2.64 -19.56
CA PRO A 383 14.14 -1.23 -19.85
C PRO A 383 13.29 -0.50 -18.79
N TYR A 384 12.92 -1.16 -17.70
CA TYR A 384 12.04 -0.63 -16.65
C TYR A 384 12.61 -0.90 -15.26
N THR A 385 12.11 -0.19 -14.26
CA THR A 385 12.35 -0.41 -12.83
C THR A 385 11.11 -1.05 -12.18
N GLY A 386 11.30 -1.66 -11.02
CA GLY A 386 10.25 -2.25 -10.20
C GLY A 386 10.26 -3.78 -10.20
N ALA A 387 10.14 -4.37 -9.01
CA ALA A 387 9.98 -5.81 -8.80
C ALA A 387 8.52 -6.20 -8.66
N GLN A 388 7.78 -5.42 -7.88
CA GLN A 388 6.35 -5.62 -7.62
C GLN A 388 5.49 -5.08 -8.75
N PHE A 389 5.85 -3.90 -9.24
CA PHE A 389 5.15 -3.19 -10.31
C PHE A 389 6.17 -2.68 -11.34
N VAL A 390 5.76 -2.60 -12.59
CA VAL A 390 6.60 -1.98 -13.63
C VAL A 390 6.41 -0.47 -13.60
N GLY A 391 7.48 0.30 -13.48
CA GLY A 391 7.47 1.76 -13.32
C GLY A 391 7.11 2.53 -14.59
N ILE A 392 5.98 2.20 -15.23
CA ILE A 392 5.44 2.87 -16.43
C ILE A 392 3.95 3.20 -16.24
N PRO A 393 3.45 4.29 -16.85
CA PRO A 393 2.04 4.68 -16.72
C PRO A 393 1.05 3.61 -17.15
N GLU A 394 1.38 2.80 -18.14
CA GLU A 394 0.52 1.76 -18.69
C GLU A 394 0.32 0.58 -17.74
N PHE A 395 1.16 0.44 -16.71
CA PHE A 395 1.17 -0.76 -15.88
C PHE A 395 -0.13 -0.99 -15.11
N GLN A 396 -0.83 0.04 -14.69
CA GLN A 396 -2.14 -0.13 -14.02
C GLN A 396 -3.14 -0.90 -14.90
N ALA A 397 -3.23 -0.54 -16.17
CA ALA A 397 -4.10 -1.23 -17.12
C ALA A 397 -3.57 -2.62 -17.47
N VAL A 398 -2.28 -2.70 -17.81
CA VAL A 398 -1.60 -3.95 -18.18
C VAL A 398 -1.64 -4.96 -17.03
N GLY A 399 -1.28 -4.55 -15.81
CA GLY A 399 -1.29 -5.41 -14.63
C GLY A 399 -2.70 -5.90 -14.28
N THR A 400 -3.72 -5.05 -14.43
CA THR A 400 -5.13 -5.46 -14.22
C THR A 400 -5.57 -6.51 -15.24
N GLN A 401 -5.25 -6.33 -16.52
CA GLN A 401 -5.57 -7.30 -17.58
C GLN A 401 -4.88 -8.66 -17.32
N VAL A 402 -3.58 -8.64 -16.99
CA VAL A 402 -2.85 -9.86 -16.67
C VAL A 402 -3.41 -10.51 -15.40
N GLY A 403 -3.74 -9.72 -14.38
CA GLY A 403 -4.37 -10.21 -13.16
C GLY A 403 -5.68 -10.95 -13.40
N GLN A 404 -6.47 -10.51 -14.37
CA GLN A 404 -7.70 -11.20 -14.80
C GLN A 404 -7.40 -12.56 -15.43
N THR A 405 -6.39 -12.67 -16.31
CA THR A 405 -6.01 -13.97 -16.90
C THR A 405 -5.42 -14.92 -15.85
N VAL A 406 -4.68 -14.40 -14.89
CA VAL A 406 -4.20 -15.16 -13.72
C VAL A 406 -5.37 -15.71 -12.90
N ALA A 407 -6.36 -14.87 -12.57
CA ALA A 407 -7.56 -15.32 -11.85
C ALA A 407 -8.35 -16.39 -12.64
N ALA A 408 -8.39 -16.30 -13.97
CA ALA A 408 -9.00 -17.32 -14.83
C ALA A 408 -8.31 -18.69 -14.73
N THR A 409 -6.99 -18.74 -14.45
CA THR A 409 -6.32 -20.03 -14.18
C THR A 409 -6.73 -20.62 -12.83
N LEU A 410 -6.89 -19.78 -11.81
CA LEU A 410 -7.31 -20.22 -10.48
C LEU A 410 -8.73 -20.80 -10.50
N SER A 411 -9.63 -20.19 -11.27
CA SER A 411 -11.00 -20.68 -11.45
C SER A 411 -11.11 -21.87 -12.43
N GLY A 412 -10.01 -22.30 -13.07
CA GLY A 412 -10.00 -23.41 -14.02
C GLY A 412 -10.54 -23.07 -15.42
N GLN A 413 -10.81 -21.80 -15.70
CA GLN A 413 -11.30 -21.35 -17.02
C GLN A 413 -10.18 -21.36 -18.09
N MET A 414 -8.93 -21.23 -17.68
CA MET A 414 -7.75 -21.26 -18.55
C MET A 414 -6.67 -22.17 -17.97
N THR A 415 -5.88 -22.79 -18.86
CA THR A 415 -4.58 -23.33 -18.47
C THR A 415 -3.57 -22.21 -18.28
N VAL A 416 -2.43 -22.49 -17.62
CA VAL A 416 -1.33 -21.52 -17.47
C VAL A 416 -0.84 -21.03 -18.83
N ASP A 417 -0.65 -21.91 -19.79
CA ASP A 417 -0.19 -21.54 -21.14
C ASP A 417 -1.18 -20.66 -21.89
N GLN A 418 -2.47 -20.96 -21.78
CA GLN A 418 -3.53 -20.12 -22.37
C GLN A 418 -3.56 -18.72 -21.74
N ALA A 419 -3.46 -18.65 -20.43
CA ALA A 419 -3.46 -17.37 -19.71
C ALA A 419 -2.24 -16.50 -20.08
N LEU A 420 -1.04 -17.10 -20.12
CA LEU A 420 0.18 -16.36 -20.49
C LEU A 420 0.16 -15.92 -21.95
N THR A 421 -0.38 -16.73 -22.87
CA THR A 421 -0.57 -16.35 -24.28
C THR A 421 -1.56 -15.21 -24.44
N ALA A 422 -2.69 -15.25 -23.72
CA ALA A 422 -3.69 -14.19 -23.72
C ALA A 422 -3.12 -12.89 -23.12
N ALA A 423 -2.41 -12.99 -22.00
CA ALA A 423 -1.71 -11.89 -21.35
C ALA A 423 -0.67 -11.25 -22.28
N GLN A 424 0.20 -12.05 -22.91
CA GLN A 424 1.18 -11.59 -23.90
C GLN A 424 0.53 -10.77 -25.01
N SER A 425 -0.56 -11.29 -25.58
CA SER A 425 -1.29 -10.65 -26.68
C SER A 425 -1.95 -9.35 -26.24
N SER A 426 -2.55 -9.32 -25.05
CA SER A 426 -3.19 -8.13 -24.48
C SER A 426 -2.18 -7.03 -24.20
N VAL A 427 -1.08 -7.36 -23.54
CA VAL A 427 -0.01 -6.42 -23.21
C VAL A 427 0.63 -5.84 -24.48
N THR A 428 0.86 -6.68 -25.50
CA THR A 428 1.37 -6.20 -26.81
C THR A 428 0.46 -5.14 -27.42
N ARG A 429 -0.87 -5.36 -27.39
CA ARG A 429 -1.83 -4.35 -27.91
C ARG A 429 -1.79 -3.05 -27.09
N SER A 430 -1.79 -3.14 -25.77
CA SER A 430 -1.76 -1.96 -24.91
C SER A 430 -0.52 -1.11 -25.13
N LEU A 431 0.67 -1.73 -25.25
CA LEU A 431 1.91 -0.98 -25.51
C LEU A 431 1.98 -0.35 -26.89
N ARG A 432 1.41 -1.01 -27.92
CA ARG A 432 1.29 -0.41 -29.26
C ARG A 432 0.35 0.80 -29.25
N GLN A 433 -0.77 0.71 -28.54
CA GLN A 433 -1.74 1.81 -28.42
C GLN A 433 -1.15 3.03 -27.70
N SER A 434 -0.29 2.83 -26.71
CA SER A 434 0.42 3.90 -26.01
C SER A 434 1.65 4.42 -26.77
N GLY A 435 2.04 3.79 -27.87
CA GLY A 435 3.22 4.17 -28.65
C GLY A 435 4.56 3.73 -28.02
N ARG A 436 4.55 2.93 -26.95
CA ARG A 436 5.77 2.46 -26.27
C ARG A 436 6.45 1.33 -27.01
N ALA A 437 5.70 0.44 -27.66
CA ALA A 437 6.22 -0.63 -28.53
C ALA A 437 5.82 -0.35 -29.99
N ARG A 438 6.74 -0.69 -30.92
CA ARG A 438 6.51 -0.62 -32.38
C ARG A 438 5.78 -1.85 -32.89
#